data_849a5e5ba32257dc9510379d840acc49
#
_entry.id   849a5e5ba32257dc9510379d840acc49
#
_cell.length_a   1.000
_cell.length_b   1.000
_cell.length_c   1.000
_cell.angle_alpha   90.00
_cell.angle_beta   90.00
_cell.angle_gamma   90.00
#
_symmetry.space_group_name_H-M   'P 1'
#
loop_
_entity.id
_entity.type
_entity.pdbx_description
1 polymer ?
#
loop_
_entity_poly.entity_id
_entity_poly.type
_entity_poly.pdbx_seq_one_letter_code
_entity_poly.pdbx_strand_id
1 'polypeptide(L)'
;MKLLSVLVGVVLLLSAVALGVSAQTSQPQPYKVVFDLTSSDPLDQQAVLRWINEVKAVNPNTETEVVMYGRGLDLIIAGKTTRAADVAKAISDLHASFRVCAIAMKNQQVDKSQLLPNVEIVPDGIGEIVAKQRAGWGYIKVGH
;
A
#
# COMPACT_ATOMS: atom_id res chain seq x y z
N MET A 1 75.06 -31.96 -35.69
CA MET A 1 74.11 -32.56 -36.65
C MET A 1 72.88 -33.03 -35.91
N LYS A 2 71.74 -32.74 -36.45
CA LYS A 2 70.39 -33.07 -36.05
C LYS A 2 69.70 -32.11 -35.10
N LEU A 3 69.02 -31.19 -35.73
CA LEU A 3 67.97 -30.33 -35.20
C LEU A 3 66.86 -31.19 -34.63
N LEU A 4 66.50 -30.96 -33.38
CA LEU A 4 65.26 -31.51 -32.79
C LEU A 4 64.30 -30.36 -32.60
N SER A 5 63.33 -30.30 -33.50
CA SER A 5 62.19 -29.35 -33.46
C SER A 5 61.33 -29.67 -32.30
N VAL A 6 61.31 -28.80 -31.33
CA VAL A 6 60.31 -28.87 -30.24
C VAL A 6 59.09 -28.05 -30.65
N LEU A 7 58.07 -28.72 -31.09
CA LEU A 7 56.74 -28.17 -31.30
C LEU A 7 56.09 -27.88 -29.92
N VAL A 8 56.13 -26.62 -29.52
CA VAL A 8 55.36 -26.19 -28.37
C VAL A 8 53.91 -25.99 -28.78
N GLY A 9 53.09 -26.96 -28.47
CA GLY A 9 51.64 -26.84 -28.62
C GLY A 9 51.09 -25.90 -27.58
N VAL A 10 50.70 -24.69 -27.99
CA VAL A 10 49.93 -23.75 -27.16
C VAL A 10 48.49 -24.26 -27.16
N VAL A 11 48.09 -24.93 -26.09
CA VAL A 11 46.68 -25.27 -25.81
C VAL A 11 46.04 -24.00 -25.23
N LEU A 12 45.32 -23.25 -26.08
CA LEU A 12 44.43 -22.19 -25.67
C LEU A 12 43.22 -22.78 -24.99
N LEU A 13 43.25 -22.82 -23.63
CA LEU A 13 42.05 -23.08 -22.81
C LEU A 13 41.15 -21.84 -22.89
N LEU A 14 40.17 -21.86 -23.79
CA LEU A 14 39.05 -20.94 -23.76
C LEU A 14 38.18 -21.30 -22.55
N SER A 15 38.44 -20.65 -21.42
CA SER A 15 37.53 -20.66 -20.27
C SER A 15 36.32 -19.80 -20.63
N ALA A 16 35.21 -20.43 -21.06
CA ALA A 16 33.93 -19.79 -21.20
C ALA A 16 33.40 -19.44 -19.80
N VAL A 17 33.69 -18.21 -19.37
CA VAL A 17 33.02 -17.62 -18.20
C VAL A 17 31.57 -17.39 -18.60
N ALA A 18 30.69 -18.37 -18.29
CA ALA A 18 29.27 -18.18 -18.36
C ALA A 18 28.89 -17.16 -17.26
N LEU A 19 28.79 -15.90 -17.67
CA LEU A 19 28.14 -14.86 -16.85
C LEU A 19 26.68 -15.28 -16.74
N GLY A 20 26.37 -16.04 -15.70
CA GLY A 20 25.00 -16.31 -15.28
C GLY A 20 24.36 -14.97 -14.89
N VAL A 21 23.66 -14.35 -15.84
CA VAL A 21 22.72 -13.29 -15.54
C VAL A 21 21.58 -13.93 -14.76
N SER A 22 21.75 -14.02 -13.44
CA SER A 22 20.63 -14.31 -12.55
C SER A 22 19.68 -13.12 -12.70
N ALA A 23 18.60 -13.31 -13.43
CA ALA A 23 17.45 -12.39 -13.36
C ALA A 23 16.94 -12.45 -11.91
N GLN A 24 17.48 -11.57 -11.08
CA GLN A 24 16.90 -11.33 -9.77
C GLN A 24 15.52 -10.75 -10.03
N THR A 25 14.49 -11.58 -9.90
CA THR A 25 13.13 -11.12 -9.70
C THR A 25 13.12 -10.44 -8.33
N SER A 26 13.53 -9.16 -8.30
CA SER A 26 13.43 -8.36 -7.09
C SER A 26 11.95 -8.26 -6.75
N GLN A 27 11.54 -8.90 -5.65
CA GLN A 27 10.22 -8.66 -5.09
C GLN A 27 10.05 -7.15 -4.91
N PRO A 28 8.89 -6.58 -5.28
CA PRO A 28 8.65 -5.16 -5.08
C PRO A 28 8.95 -4.80 -3.63
N GLN A 29 9.76 -3.75 -3.42
CA GLN A 29 10.06 -3.29 -2.07
C GLN A 29 8.76 -2.83 -1.39
N PRO A 30 8.57 -3.13 -0.10
CA PRO A 30 7.40 -2.62 0.62
C PRO A 30 7.42 -1.09 0.62
N TYR A 31 6.26 -0.51 0.41
CA TYR A 31 6.07 0.93 0.44
C TYR A 31 4.96 1.27 1.43
N LYS A 32 4.72 2.57 1.61
CA LYS A 32 3.68 3.09 2.48
C LYS A 32 2.75 3.95 1.64
N VAL A 33 1.45 3.78 1.78
CA VAL A 33 0.47 4.54 1.00
C VAL A 33 -0.66 5.03 1.87
N VAL A 34 -0.99 6.31 1.74
CA VAL A 34 -2.17 6.93 2.32
C VAL A 34 -3.21 7.17 1.23
N PHE A 35 -4.40 6.64 1.44
CA PHE A 35 -5.56 6.83 0.60
C PHE A 35 -6.42 7.96 1.16
N ASP A 36 -6.72 8.95 0.33
CA ASP A 36 -7.56 10.10 0.67
C ASP A 36 -8.98 9.84 0.19
N LEU A 37 -9.91 9.54 1.10
CA LEU A 37 -11.31 9.25 0.79
C LEU A 37 -12.22 10.37 1.29
N THR A 38 -12.80 11.12 0.35
CA THR A 38 -13.79 12.17 0.64
C THR A 38 -15.17 11.89 0.06
N SER A 39 -15.28 10.83 -0.73
CA SER A 39 -16.50 10.46 -1.46
C SER A 39 -17.39 9.51 -0.67
N SER A 40 -18.70 9.69 -0.80
CA SER A 40 -19.70 8.72 -0.35
C SER A 40 -20.15 7.76 -1.46
N ASP A 41 -19.57 7.87 -2.65
CA ASP A 41 -19.92 6.98 -3.76
C ASP A 41 -19.55 5.53 -3.40
N PRO A 42 -20.50 4.58 -3.51
CA PRO A 42 -20.23 3.17 -3.22
C PRO A 42 -19.10 2.57 -4.07
N LEU A 43 -18.89 3.05 -5.29
CA LEU A 43 -17.82 2.58 -6.16
C LEU A 43 -16.44 3.05 -5.66
N ASP A 44 -16.33 4.29 -5.18
CA ASP A 44 -15.11 4.81 -4.57
C ASP A 44 -14.77 4.07 -3.28
N GLN A 45 -15.79 3.84 -2.44
CA GLN A 45 -15.62 3.06 -1.20
C GLN A 45 -15.21 1.62 -1.49
N GLN A 46 -15.77 1.01 -2.53
CA GLN A 46 -15.33 -0.32 -2.98
C GLN A 46 -13.92 -0.30 -3.54
N ALA A 47 -13.57 0.74 -4.31
CA ALA A 47 -12.26 0.87 -4.92
C ALA A 47 -11.14 0.92 -3.88
N VAL A 48 -11.27 1.73 -2.82
CA VAL A 48 -10.22 1.81 -1.79
C VAL A 48 -10.01 0.47 -1.09
N LEU A 49 -11.08 -0.26 -0.76
CA LEU A 49 -10.99 -1.58 -0.13
C LEU A 49 -10.33 -2.61 -1.06
N ARG A 50 -10.65 -2.57 -2.36
CA ARG A 50 -10.00 -3.39 -3.38
C ARG A 50 -8.52 -3.06 -3.51
N TRP A 51 -8.14 -1.78 -3.58
CA TRP A 51 -6.74 -1.36 -3.69
C TRP A 51 -5.90 -1.78 -2.49
N ILE A 52 -6.46 -1.74 -1.27
CA ILE A 52 -5.78 -2.29 -0.09
C ILE A 52 -5.46 -3.78 -0.30
N ASN A 53 -6.43 -4.58 -0.77
CA ASN A 53 -6.20 -6.00 -1.07
C ASN A 53 -5.13 -6.18 -2.15
N GLU A 54 -5.17 -5.41 -3.23
CA GLU A 54 -4.23 -5.48 -4.34
C GLU A 54 -2.79 -5.18 -3.89
N VAL A 55 -2.58 -4.08 -3.16
CA VAL A 55 -1.23 -3.72 -2.69
C VAL A 55 -0.67 -4.73 -1.68
N LYS A 56 -1.53 -5.27 -0.81
CA LYS A 56 -1.14 -6.31 0.16
C LYS A 56 -0.88 -7.66 -0.50
N ALA A 57 -1.57 -7.99 -1.58
CA ALA A 57 -1.31 -9.20 -2.36
C ALA A 57 0.05 -9.14 -3.06
N VAL A 58 0.47 -7.96 -3.53
CA VAL A 58 1.80 -7.75 -4.15
C VAL A 58 2.91 -7.77 -3.10
N ASN A 59 2.71 -7.07 -1.98
CA ASN A 59 3.66 -7.08 -0.87
C ASN A 59 2.92 -6.94 0.47
N PRO A 60 2.82 -8.03 1.26
CA PRO A 60 2.11 -8.03 2.55
C PRO A 60 2.65 -7.02 3.57
N ASN A 61 3.93 -6.62 3.43
CA ASN A 61 4.58 -5.67 4.34
C ASN A 61 4.31 -4.20 3.97
N THR A 62 3.58 -3.93 2.88
CA THR A 62 3.16 -2.56 2.53
C THR A 62 2.25 -2.01 3.62
N GLU A 63 2.54 -0.81 4.11
CA GLU A 63 1.67 -0.11 5.07
C GLU A 63 0.60 0.67 4.30
N THR A 64 -0.66 0.51 4.72
CA THR A 64 -1.81 1.18 4.11
C THR A 64 -2.62 1.92 5.15
N GLU A 65 -3.00 3.15 4.84
CA GLU A 65 -3.88 3.95 5.68
C GLU A 65 -4.94 4.64 4.81
N VAL A 66 -6.19 4.63 5.27
CA VAL A 66 -7.30 5.37 4.66
C VAL A 66 -7.64 6.53 5.58
N VAL A 67 -7.50 7.75 5.08
CA VAL A 67 -7.92 8.96 5.78
C VAL A 67 -9.24 9.43 5.21
N MET A 68 -10.24 9.53 6.08
CA MET A 68 -11.61 9.87 5.70
C MET A 68 -12.02 11.22 6.28
N TYR A 69 -12.49 12.09 5.40
CA TYR A 69 -13.14 13.36 5.75
C TYR A 69 -14.22 13.70 4.72
N GLY A 70 -14.92 14.81 4.86
CA GLY A 70 -16.07 15.09 4.00
C GLY A 70 -17.08 13.93 4.04
N ARG A 71 -17.59 13.52 2.90
CA ARG A 71 -18.55 12.43 2.78
C ARG A 71 -17.91 11.02 2.86
N GLY A 72 -16.58 10.93 2.88
CA GLY A 72 -15.87 9.66 3.04
C GLY A 72 -16.15 8.96 4.38
N LEU A 73 -16.66 9.70 5.38
CA LEU A 73 -17.08 9.14 6.66
C LEU A 73 -18.15 8.05 6.53
N ASP A 74 -18.95 8.09 5.47
CA ASP A 74 -20.04 7.14 5.24
C ASP A 74 -19.54 5.69 5.20
N LEU A 75 -18.27 5.46 4.84
CA LEU A 75 -17.66 4.13 4.82
C LEU A 75 -17.56 3.49 6.22
N ILE A 76 -17.41 4.30 7.27
CA ILE A 76 -17.07 3.81 8.62
C ILE A 76 -18.15 4.10 9.67
N ILE A 77 -19.34 4.56 9.26
CA ILE A 77 -20.45 4.78 10.16
C ILE A 77 -21.31 3.52 10.22
N ALA A 78 -21.45 2.96 11.43
CA ALA A 78 -22.27 1.78 11.68
C ALA A 78 -23.74 2.06 11.29
N GLY A 79 -24.36 1.10 10.62
CA GLY A 79 -25.74 1.21 10.14
C GLY A 79 -25.91 2.06 8.87
N LYS A 80 -24.88 2.82 8.46
CA LYS A 80 -24.88 3.57 7.19
C LYS A 80 -24.09 2.85 6.11
N THR A 81 -22.92 2.36 6.46
CA THR A 81 -22.10 1.60 5.51
C THR A 81 -22.66 0.22 5.23
N THR A 82 -22.60 -0.22 3.99
CA THR A 82 -22.82 -1.60 3.55
C THR A 82 -21.54 -2.43 3.53
N ARG A 83 -20.39 -1.82 3.87
CA ARG A 83 -19.05 -2.40 3.77
C ARG A 83 -18.41 -2.71 5.12
N ALA A 84 -19.19 -2.77 6.20
CA ALA A 84 -18.66 -2.98 7.56
C ALA A 84 -17.78 -4.23 7.67
N ALA A 85 -18.19 -5.34 7.05
CA ALA A 85 -17.42 -6.58 7.05
C ALA A 85 -16.10 -6.46 6.27
N ASP A 86 -16.11 -5.76 5.13
CA ASP A 86 -14.92 -5.53 4.31
C ASP A 86 -13.91 -4.64 5.04
N VAL A 87 -14.38 -3.58 5.73
CA VAL A 87 -13.54 -2.72 6.58
C VAL A 87 -12.94 -3.52 7.74
N ALA A 88 -13.75 -4.31 8.45
CA ALA A 88 -13.28 -5.14 9.54
C ALA A 88 -12.20 -6.11 9.07
N LYS A 89 -12.38 -6.77 7.93
CA LYS A 89 -11.39 -7.65 7.33
C LYS A 89 -10.11 -6.91 6.91
N ALA A 90 -10.23 -5.73 6.32
CA ALA A 90 -9.06 -4.91 5.96
C ALA A 90 -8.23 -4.55 7.20
N ILE A 91 -8.87 -4.28 8.34
CA ILE A 91 -8.18 -3.99 9.61
C ILE A 91 -7.55 -5.26 10.19
N SER A 92 -8.32 -6.36 10.34
CA SER A 92 -7.86 -7.56 11.04
C SER A 92 -6.83 -8.37 10.24
N ASP A 93 -7.11 -8.62 8.97
CA ASP A 93 -6.34 -9.56 8.16
C ASP A 93 -5.22 -8.87 7.37
N LEU A 94 -5.45 -7.62 6.95
CA LEU A 94 -4.52 -6.86 6.11
C LEU A 94 -3.77 -5.78 6.88
N HIS A 95 -4.09 -5.58 8.17
CA HIS A 95 -3.48 -4.56 9.01
C HIS A 95 -3.54 -3.14 8.40
N ALA A 96 -4.64 -2.83 7.71
CA ALA A 96 -4.89 -1.50 7.19
C ALA A 96 -5.38 -0.58 8.31
N SER A 97 -4.90 0.67 8.32
CA SER A 97 -5.38 1.70 9.25
C SER A 97 -6.51 2.50 8.63
N PHE A 98 -7.54 2.77 9.42
CA PHE A 98 -8.66 3.63 9.04
C PHE A 98 -8.72 4.82 9.99
N ARG A 99 -8.51 6.02 9.46
CA ARG A 99 -8.43 7.28 10.21
C ARG A 99 -9.54 8.23 9.81
N VAL A 100 -10.30 8.72 10.78
CA VAL A 100 -11.39 9.65 10.54
C VAL A 100 -11.09 11.02 11.13
N CYS A 101 -11.37 12.07 10.37
CA CYS A 101 -11.17 13.46 10.74
C CYS A 101 -12.18 13.91 11.81
N ALA A 102 -11.71 14.34 12.98
CA ALA A 102 -12.58 14.84 14.05
C ALA A 102 -13.37 16.10 13.64
N ILE A 103 -12.78 16.97 12.80
CA ILE A 103 -13.47 18.14 12.27
C ILE A 103 -14.65 17.72 11.40
N ALA A 104 -14.47 16.72 10.53
CA ALA A 104 -15.53 16.21 9.68
C ALA A 104 -16.62 15.51 10.48
N MET A 105 -16.26 14.76 11.54
CA MET A 105 -17.22 14.16 12.46
C MET A 105 -18.10 15.23 13.11
N LYS A 106 -17.47 16.29 13.65
CA LYS A 106 -18.19 17.42 14.25
C LYS A 106 -19.16 18.08 13.27
N ASN A 107 -18.70 18.36 12.05
CA ASN A 107 -19.51 19.00 11.02
C ASN A 107 -20.71 18.18 10.58
N GLN A 108 -20.61 16.85 10.66
CA GLN A 108 -21.66 15.90 10.29
C GLN A 108 -22.41 15.34 11.51
N GLN A 109 -22.13 15.83 12.72
CA GLN A 109 -22.77 15.38 13.96
C GLN A 109 -22.63 13.88 14.18
N VAL A 110 -21.44 13.32 13.87
CA VAL A 110 -21.12 11.90 14.05
C VAL A 110 -20.38 11.73 15.38
N ASP A 111 -20.95 10.91 16.28
CA ASP A 111 -20.32 10.52 17.53
C ASP A 111 -19.38 9.32 17.36
N LYS A 112 -18.39 9.21 18.25
CA LYS A 112 -17.45 8.08 18.27
C LYS A 112 -18.17 6.73 18.37
N SER A 113 -19.28 6.65 19.10
CA SER A 113 -20.09 5.43 19.27
C SER A 113 -20.73 4.93 17.96
N GLN A 114 -20.81 5.78 16.94
CA GLN A 114 -21.33 5.45 15.62
C GLN A 114 -20.27 4.89 14.67
N LEU A 115 -19.01 4.93 15.06
CA LEU A 115 -17.91 4.42 14.23
C LEU A 115 -17.82 2.91 14.29
N LEU A 116 -17.39 2.29 13.20
CA LEU A 116 -17.00 0.88 13.21
C LEU A 116 -15.85 0.64 14.20
N PRO A 117 -15.72 -0.57 14.75
CA PRO A 117 -14.63 -0.92 15.65
C PRO A 117 -13.25 -0.71 15.00
N ASN A 118 -12.27 -0.31 15.82
CA ASN A 118 -10.86 -0.12 15.42
C ASN A 118 -10.62 1.00 14.38
N VAL A 119 -11.61 1.86 14.14
CA VAL A 119 -11.40 3.12 13.42
C VAL A 119 -10.82 4.14 14.40
N GLU A 120 -9.75 4.82 14.01
CA GLU A 120 -9.07 5.81 14.85
C GLU A 120 -9.45 7.23 14.44
N ILE A 121 -9.57 8.11 15.43
CA ILE A 121 -9.91 9.52 15.21
C ILE A 121 -8.62 10.33 15.19
N VAL A 122 -8.42 11.11 14.13
CA VAL A 122 -7.34 12.10 14.03
C VAL A 122 -7.90 13.50 14.15
N PRO A 123 -7.16 14.45 14.74
CA PRO A 123 -7.64 15.83 14.92
C PRO A 123 -8.06 16.51 13.61
N ASP A 124 -7.25 16.30 12.55
CA ASP A 124 -7.45 16.88 11.22
C ASP A 124 -7.02 15.88 10.14
N GLY A 125 -7.91 15.53 9.24
CA GLY A 125 -7.63 14.57 8.17
C GLY A 125 -6.64 15.10 7.12
N ILE A 126 -6.67 16.40 6.82
CA ILE A 126 -5.72 17.03 5.89
C ILE A 126 -4.33 17.05 6.53
N GLY A 127 -4.25 17.43 7.81
CA GLY A 127 -3.01 17.40 8.57
C GLY A 127 -2.40 16.00 8.63
N GLU A 128 -3.22 14.97 8.83
CA GLU A 128 -2.76 13.56 8.83
C GLU A 128 -2.15 13.19 7.49
N ILE A 129 -2.82 13.50 6.36
CA ILE A 129 -2.29 13.22 5.01
C ILE A 129 -0.94 13.93 4.80
N VAL A 130 -0.85 15.21 5.16
CA VAL A 130 0.40 15.98 5.03
C VAL A 130 1.51 15.36 5.88
N ALA A 131 1.21 14.94 7.11
CA ALA A 131 2.17 14.28 7.99
C ALA A 131 2.67 12.96 7.39
N LYS A 132 1.78 12.15 6.82
CA LYS A 132 2.14 10.90 6.11
C LYS A 132 3.03 11.17 4.91
N GLN A 133 2.69 12.14 4.07
CA GLN A 133 3.51 12.49 2.91
C GLN A 133 4.92 12.97 3.33
N ARG A 134 5.03 13.78 4.39
CA ARG A 134 6.33 14.19 4.97
C ARG A 134 7.13 12.99 5.50
N ALA A 135 6.46 11.95 5.97
CA ALA A 135 7.08 10.71 6.41
C ALA A 135 7.39 9.72 5.25
N GLY A 136 7.29 10.16 4.00
CA GLY A 136 7.62 9.37 2.81
C GLY A 136 6.53 8.43 2.32
N TRP A 137 5.29 8.62 2.75
CA TRP A 137 4.16 7.86 2.23
C TRP A 137 3.75 8.35 0.83
N GLY A 138 3.46 7.40 -0.06
CA GLY A 138 2.76 7.71 -1.29
C GLY A 138 1.34 8.18 -1.01
N TYR A 139 0.79 9.03 -1.88
CA TYR A 139 -0.57 9.57 -1.76
C TYR A 139 -1.42 9.11 -2.93
N ILE A 140 -2.62 8.64 -2.65
CA ILE A 140 -3.61 8.29 -3.67
C ILE A 140 -4.96 8.90 -3.29
N LYS A 141 -5.46 9.78 -4.16
CA LYS A 141 -6.84 10.27 -4.07
C LYS A 141 -7.80 9.16 -4.47
N VAL A 142 -8.80 8.88 -3.64
CA VAL A 142 -9.88 7.95 -3.95
C VAL A 142 -11.08 8.75 -4.47
N GLY A 143 -11.53 8.40 -5.67
CA GLY A 143 -12.62 9.07 -6.34
C GLY A 143 -12.17 9.87 -7.57
N HIS A 144 -13.13 10.29 -8.34
CA HIS A 144 -13.00 11.07 -9.59
C HIS A 144 -13.47 12.50 -9.39
#